data_4e5fa2ae8b7369e982fcf96eb630bd78
#
_entry.id   4e5fa2ae8b7369e982fcf96eb630bd78
#
_cell.length_a   1.000
_cell.length_b   1.000
_cell.length_c   1.000
_cell.angle_alpha   90.00
_cell.angle_beta   90.00
_cell.angle_gamma   90.00
#
_symmetry.space_group_name_H-M   'P 1'
#
loop_
_entity.id
_entity.type
_entity.pdbx_description
1 polymer ?
#
loop_
_entity_poly.entity_id
_entity_poly.type
_entity_poly.pdbx_seq_one_letter_code
_entity_poly.pdbx_strand_id
1 'polypeptide(L)'
;MIRISSRRMCRLILSIVSFLMFGVHAAQASETNIRVTDLAERTVILSHPAKRIILGESRYLFALSILNPDHPLDNIVGMLADLQSIDPGTYQQYQQRFPEIDDIPRVGHTSADSFSVEKVLSLNADLAIFGVEGHGPGARNAQLIDQLERAGVTVLFIDFRNDPLVNTVKSMRLLGHVLGQNTRADAFVEYYQAQLDRVVKPLAIAMAKHPQHSPAVFLHSRVGLQDLCCETMARGMMAAFLDNVGGQNIAKERVPGSAGILNLEYLLTEQPDIYIATAIGAAQNLEADAANQPPYIVLGAGVSRSDAQASFQRAIKESALGSLTAVRNGHAYAIWHHFYNTPLNIAAVQVFAKWLYPQTFADLDPHATLETLYQRFQPVPLNGTYWVELDTKAGRS
;
A
#
# COMPACT_ATOMS: atom_id res chain seq x y z
N MET A 1 -0.83 97.59 2.59
CA MET A 1 0.48 96.94 2.39
C MET A 1 0.68 95.95 3.51
N ILE A 2 0.43 94.64 3.28
CA ILE A 2 0.67 93.56 4.26
C ILE A 2 1.68 92.61 3.65
N ARG A 3 2.90 92.57 4.18
CA ARG A 3 3.96 91.68 3.81
C ARG A 3 3.67 90.30 4.46
N ILE A 4 3.33 89.31 3.68
CA ILE A 4 3.22 87.92 4.14
C ILE A 4 4.62 87.29 4.06
N SER A 5 5.13 86.88 5.19
CA SER A 5 6.45 86.31 5.41
C SER A 5 6.59 84.94 4.75
N SER A 6 7.58 84.78 3.86
CA SER A 6 7.91 83.56 3.08
C SER A 6 8.39 82.35 3.91
N ARG A 7 8.39 82.45 5.23
CA ARG A 7 8.93 81.39 6.10
C ARG A 7 7.89 80.32 6.54
N ARG A 8 6.61 80.51 6.26
CA ARG A 8 5.54 79.52 6.64
C ARG A 8 5.19 78.54 5.53
N MET A 9 5.54 78.82 4.29
CA MET A 9 5.23 77.95 3.16
C MET A 9 6.22 76.79 2.96
N CYS A 10 7.46 76.96 3.44
CA CYS A 10 8.47 75.90 3.35
C CYS A 10 8.34 74.75 4.39
N ARG A 11 7.61 74.97 5.48
CA ARG A 11 7.35 73.91 6.50
C ARG A 11 6.17 73.02 6.18
N LEU A 12 5.21 73.40 5.32
CA LEU A 12 4.07 72.60 4.94
C LEU A 12 4.40 71.59 3.81
N ILE A 13 5.36 71.92 2.95
CA ILE A 13 5.76 71.04 1.83
C ILE A 13 6.70 69.93 2.31
N LEU A 14 7.46 70.14 3.37
CA LEU A 14 8.34 69.12 3.94
C LEU A 14 7.61 68.02 4.76
N SER A 15 6.41 68.32 5.25
CA SER A 15 5.58 67.35 6.01
C SER A 15 4.76 66.40 5.14
N ILE A 16 4.49 66.75 3.89
CA ILE A 16 3.75 65.89 2.94
C ILE A 16 4.65 64.90 2.22
N VAL A 17 5.93 65.19 2.04
CA VAL A 17 6.88 64.26 1.40
C VAL A 17 7.38 63.16 2.35
N SER A 18 7.32 63.34 3.70
CA SER A 18 7.71 62.33 4.68
C SER A 18 6.62 61.27 4.93
N PHE A 19 5.41 61.41 4.41
CA PHE A 19 4.31 60.41 4.64
C PHE A 19 4.10 59.46 3.46
N LEU A 20 4.85 59.66 2.36
CA LEU A 20 4.76 58.83 1.14
C LEU A 20 5.86 57.77 1.03
N MET A 21 6.75 57.64 2.01
CA MET A 21 7.79 56.63 2.07
C MET A 21 7.56 55.54 3.11
N PHE A 22 6.34 55.31 3.58
CA PHE A 22 6.00 54.05 4.22
C PHE A 22 5.75 53.06 3.13
N GLY A 23 6.87 52.43 2.74
CA GLY A 23 6.95 51.45 1.70
C GLY A 23 5.95 50.34 1.91
N VAL A 24 5.33 50.00 0.84
CA VAL A 24 4.75 48.69 0.59
C VAL A 24 5.86 47.66 0.83
N HIS A 25 6.05 47.25 2.06
CA HIS A 25 6.62 45.94 2.35
C HIS A 25 5.56 44.95 1.91
N ALA A 26 5.51 44.65 0.61
CA ALA A 26 4.96 43.39 0.17
C ALA A 26 5.67 42.35 1.01
N ALA A 27 4.95 41.76 1.96
CA ALA A 27 5.39 40.54 2.59
C ALA A 27 5.59 39.56 1.41
N GLN A 28 6.84 39.43 0.94
CA GLN A 28 7.25 38.26 0.21
C GLN A 28 7.01 37.11 1.18
N ALA A 29 5.86 36.47 1.05
CA ALA A 29 5.69 35.14 1.58
C ALA A 29 6.87 34.35 1.00
N SER A 30 7.84 34.05 1.84
CA SER A 30 8.91 33.15 1.49
C SER A 30 8.19 31.86 1.11
N GLU A 31 8.06 31.57 -0.17
CA GLU A 31 7.64 30.26 -0.65
C GLU A 31 8.71 29.30 -0.14
N THR A 32 8.46 28.71 1.04
CA THR A 32 9.34 27.71 1.61
C THR A 32 9.15 26.45 0.79
N ASN A 33 10.04 26.25 -0.18
CA ASN A 33 10.08 25.01 -0.96
C ASN A 33 10.06 23.78 -0.03
N ILE A 34 9.18 22.86 -0.32
CA ILE A 34 9.14 21.56 0.34
C ILE A 34 10.32 20.75 -0.20
N ARG A 35 11.32 20.50 0.67
CA ARG A 35 12.47 19.67 0.32
C ARG A 35 12.42 18.37 1.11
N VAL A 36 12.42 17.23 0.41
CA VAL A 36 12.34 15.89 1.00
C VAL A 36 13.37 14.94 0.36
N THR A 37 13.64 13.83 1.05
CA THR A 37 14.31 12.66 0.46
C THR A 37 13.27 11.58 0.25
N ASP A 38 13.13 11.06 -0.98
CA ASP A 38 12.19 10.00 -1.30
C ASP A 38 12.74 8.60 -0.96
N LEU A 39 11.94 7.55 -1.18
CA LEU A 39 12.34 6.18 -0.85
C LEU A 39 13.34 5.56 -1.86
N ALA A 40 13.68 6.27 -2.93
CA ALA A 40 14.79 5.97 -3.83
C ALA A 40 16.05 6.81 -3.51
N GLU A 41 16.12 7.41 -2.31
CA GLU A 41 17.23 8.24 -1.80
C GLU A 41 17.49 9.51 -2.63
N ARG A 42 16.48 10.01 -3.36
CA ARG A 42 16.59 11.20 -4.19
C ARG A 42 16.13 12.44 -3.42
N THR A 43 16.79 13.57 -3.65
CA THR A 43 16.27 14.86 -3.17
C THR A 43 15.16 15.34 -4.11
N VAL A 44 13.97 15.52 -3.57
CA VAL A 44 12.78 16.03 -4.28
C VAL A 44 12.42 17.41 -3.74
N ILE A 45 12.11 18.34 -4.63
CA ILE A 45 11.76 19.72 -4.28
C ILE A 45 10.44 20.08 -4.95
N LEU A 46 9.47 20.54 -4.14
CA LEU A 46 8.21 21.11 -4.62
C LEU A 46 8.10 22.56 -4.14
N SER A 47 7.55 23.43 -4.96
CA SER A 47 7.29 24.85 -4.60
C SER A 47 6.11 25.00 -3.65
N HIS A 48 5.18 24.08 -3.67
CA HIS A 48 3.96 24.02 -2.85
C HIS A 48 3.49 22.58 -2.68
N PRO A 49 2.58 22.28 -1.75
CA PRO A 49 1.93 20.97 -1.69
C PRO A 49 1.28 20.60 -3.03
N ALA A 50 1.50 19.35 -3.47
CA ALA A 50 1.02 18.87 -4.75
C ALA A 50 -0.51 18.88 -4.83
N LYS A 51 -1.04 19.27 -6.02
CA LYS A 51 -2.48 19.40 -6.28
C LYS A 51 -2.94 18.64 -7.51
N ARG A 52 -2.03 18.18 -8.36
CA ARG A 52 -2.33 17.48 -9.61
C ARG A 52 -1.47 16.22 -9.72
N ILE A 53 -1.98 15.13 -9.13
CA ILE A 53 -1.21 13.92 -8.83
C ILE A 53 -1.49 12.84 -9.88
N ILE A 54 -0.43 12.20 -10.36
CA ILE A 54 -0.50 10.94 -11.10
C ILE A 54 -0.15 9.79 -10.14
N LEU A 55 -0.98 8.75 -10.11
CA LEU A 55 -0.67 7.50 -9.42
C LEU A 55 -0.09 6.49 -10.38
N GLY A 56 1.18 6.14 -10.19
CA GLY A 56 1.88 5.10 -10.93
C GLY A 56 1.42 3.68 -10.60
N GLU A 57 0.72 3.51 -9.48
CA GLU A 57 -0.14 2.37 -9.16
C GLU A 57 -1.40 2.92 -8.50
N SER A 58 -2.58 2.57 -9.02
CA SER A 58 -3.84 3.10 -8.46
C SER A 58 -4.14 2.55 -7.05
N ARG A 59 -3.48 1.48 -6.61
CA ARG A 59 -3.53 0.99 -5.22
C ARG A 59 -2.95 1.97 -4.20
N TYR A 60 -2.15 2.97 -4.60
CA TYR A 60 -1.74 4.05 -3.71
C TYR A 60 -2.92 4.92 -3.25
N LEU A 61 -4.09 4.74 -3.85
CA LEU A 61 -5.35 5.32 -3.38
C LEU A 61 -5.62 4.98 -1.90
N PHE A 62 -5.22 3.81 -1.41
CA PHE A 62 -5.30 3.48 0.02
C PHE A 62 -4.51 4.46 0.90
N ALA A 63 -3.31 4.86 0.46
CA ALA A 63 -2.47 5.81 1.19
C ALA A 63 -3.04 7.24 1.13
N LEU A 64 -3.51 7.68 -0.05
CA LEU A 64 -4.13 8.99 -0.21
C LEU A 64 -5.43 9.10 0.59
N SER A 65 -6.21 8.02 0.65
CA SER A 65 -7.44 7.94 1.44
C SER A 65 -7.18 8.10 2.95
N ILE A 66 -6.08 7.58 3.46
CA ILE A 66 -5.67 7.80 4.85
C ILE A 66 -5.44 9.29 5.12
N LEU A 67 -4.83 9.98 4.15
CA LEU A 67 -4.45 11.38 4.28
C LEU A 67 -5.64 12.34 4.07
N ASN A 68 -6.59 11.98 3.21
CA ASN A 68 -7.78 12.78 2.93
C ASN A 68 -9.01 11.86 2.71
N PRO A 69 -9.59 11.31 3.79
CA PRO A 69 -10.68 10.33 3.65
C PRO A 69 -12.00 10.93 3.13
N ASP A 70 -12.22 12.23 3.36
CA ASP A 70 -13.45 12.88 2.89
C ASP A 70 -13.43 13.12 1.37
N HIS A 71 -12.25 13.37 0.81
CA HIS A 71 -12.02 13.71 -0.59
C HIS A 71 -10.76 13.01 -1.16
N PRO A 72 -10.72 11.68 -1.21
CA PRO A 72 -9.50 10.94 -1.56
C PRO A 72 -9.06 11.10 -3.01
N LEU A 73 -9.96 11.56 -3.88
CA LEU A 73 -9.75 11.68 -5.33
C LEU A 73 -9.43 13.11 -5.80
N ASP A 74 -9.67 14.14 -4.97
CA ASP A 74 -9.66 15.57 -5.39
C ASP A 74 -8.39 15.99 -6.14
N ASN A 75 -7.24 15.46 -5.76
CA ASN A 75 -5.96 15.81 -6.37
C ASN A 75 -5.47 14.80 -7.42
N ILE A 76 -6.20 13.72 -7.69
CA ILE A 76 -5.79 12.69 -8.64
C ILE A 76 -6.25 13.05 -10.03
N VAL A 77 -5.33 13.44 -10.91
CA VAL A 77 -5.64 13.83 -12.29
C VAL A 77 -5.38 12.69 -13.29
N GLY A 78 -4.76 11.57 -12.84
CA GLY A 78 -4.56 10.38 -13.64
C GLY A 78 -4.01 9.24 -12.82
N MET A 79 -4.30 8.00 -13.21
CA MET A 79 -3.79 6.79 -12.53
C MET A 79 -3.70 5.60 -13.49
N LEU A 80 -2.95 4.55 -13.11
CA LEU A 80 -3.02 3.26 -13.81
C LEU A 80 -4.39 2.59 -13.60
N ALA A 81 -4.73 1.64 -14.46
CA ALA A 81 -5.98 0.87 -14.38
C ALA A 81 -5.86 -0.38 -13.47
N ASP A 82 -4.75 -0.53 -12.75
CA ASP A 82 -4.42 -1.76 -12.01
C ASP A 82 -5.41 -2.09 -10.88
N LEU A 83 -5.88 -1.13 -10.11
CA LEU A 83 -6.86 -1.40 -9.03
C LEU A 83 -8.15 -2.01 -9.58
N GLN A 84 -8.68 -1.46 -10.69
CA GLN A 84 -9.90 -1.95 -11.30
C GLN A 84 -9.76 -3.39 -11.83
N SER A 85 -8.58 -3.74 -12.38
CA SER A 85 -8.36 -5.05 -12.99
C SER A 85 -7.92 -6.12 -12.00
N ILE A 86 -7.15 -5.77 -10.95
CA ILE A 86 -6.57 -6.76 -10.04
C ILE A 86 -7.25 -6.80 -8.66
N ASP A 87 -8.06 -5.80 -8.31
CA ASP A 87 -8.90 -5.78 -7.10
C ASP A 87 -10.24 -5.10 -7.37
N PRO A 88 -11.08 -5.71 -8.24
CA PRO A 88 -12.35 -5.13 -8.65
C PRO A 88 -13.32 -4.91 -7.49
N GLY A 89 -13.26 -5.72 -6.43
CA GLY A 89 -14.10 -5.56 -5.24
C GLY A 89 -13.80 -4.25 -4.49
N THR A 90 -12.54 -3.94 -4.28
CA THR A 90 -12.14 -2.65 -3.69
C THR A 90 -12.47 -1.49 -4.63
N TYR A 91 -12.18 -1.62 -5.93
CA TYR A 91 -12.54 -0.60 -6.90
C TYR A 91 -14.03 -0.27 -6.86
N GLN A 92 -14.89 -1.29 -6.81
CA GLN A 92 -16.35 -1.12 -6.72
C GLN A 92 -16.79 -0.41 -5.44
N GLN A 93 -16.15 -0.66 -4.29
CA GLN A 93 -16.43 0.07 -3.06
C GLN A 93 -16.14 1.58 -3.21
N TYR A 94 -14.99 1.91 -3.81
CA TYR A 94 -14.67 3.32 -4.09
C TYR A 94 -15.61 3.93 -5.10
N GLN A 95 -15.95 3.23 -6.18
CA GLN A 95 -16.90 3.68 -7.21
C GLN A 95 -18.29 3.97 -6.65
N GLN A 96 -18.78 3.14 -5.74
CA GLN A 96 -20.07 3.36 -5.08
C GLN A 96 -20.07 4.62 -4.20
N ARG A 97 -18.96 4.94 -3.56
CA ARG A 97 -18.82 6.08 -2.66
C ARG A 97 -18.41 7.35 -3.40
N PHE A 98 -17.58 7.22 -4.44
CA PHE A 98 -16.97 8.28 -5.24
C PHE A 98 -17.07 7.90 -6.72
N PRO A 99 -18.26 8.07 -7.34
CA PRO A 99 -18.49 7.68 -8.74
C PRO A 99 -17.53 8.35 -9.74
N GLU A 100 -17.02 9.54 -9.39
CA GLU A 100 -16.02 10.28 -10.16
C GLU A 100 -14.68 9.56 -10.34
N ILE A 101 -14.45 8.44 -9.66
CA ILE A 101 -13.26 7.58 -9.90
C ILE A 101 -13.23 7.07 -11.34
N ASP A 102 -14.37 6.89 -11.99
CA ASP A 102 -14.46 6.44 -13.38
C ASP A 102 -14.04 7.53 -14.37
N ASP A 103 -14.18 8.80 -13.99
CA ASP A 103 -13.81 9.95 -14.81
C ASP A 103 -12.30 10.25 -14.77
N ILE A 104 -11.56 9.65 -13.82
CA ILE A 104 -10.11 9.85 -13.72
C ILE A 104 -9.41 9.18 -14.93
N PRO A 105 -8.65 9.94 -15.74
CA PRO A 105 -7.95 9.41 -16.89
C PRO A 105 -7.00 8.26 -16.55
N ARG A 106 -7.06 7.16 -17.31
CA ARG A 106 -6.12 6.05 -17.16
C ARG A 106 -4.87 6.33 -17.99
N VAL A 107 -3.72 6.50 -17.32
CA VAL A 107 -2.42 6.81 -17.94
C VAL A 107 -1.64 5.55 -18.35
N GLY A 108 -2.24 4.40 -18.21
CA GLY A 108 -1.72 3.07 -18.55
C GLY A 108 -2.56 1.96 -17.94
N HIS A 109 -2.14 0.71 -18.12
CA HIS A 109 -2.85 -0.46 -17.59
C HIS A 109 -2.24 -0.95 -16.27
N THR A 110 -1.45 -2.05 -16.31
CA THR A 110 -0.93 -2.72 -15.11
C THR A 110 0.59 -2.87 -15.10
N SER A 111 1.30 -2.24 -16.05
CA SER A 111 2.76 -2.34 -16.16
C SER A 111 3.41 -1.01 -16.50
N ALA A 112 4.72 -0.90 -16.22
CA ALA A 112 5.52 0.26 -16.58
C ALA A 112 5.53 0.53 -18.10
N ASP A 113 5.55 -0.53 -18.92
CA ASP A 113 5.57 -0.40 -20.39
C ASP A 113 4.26 0.17 -20.96
N SER A 114 3.16 0.05 -20.23
CA SER A 114 1.87 0.62 -20.62
C SER A 114 1.71 2.09 -20.24
N PHE A 115 2.63 2.65 -19.44
CA PHE A 115 2.52 4.01 -18.91
C PHE A 115 2.79 5.07 -19.98
N SER A 116 1.83 5.96 -20.20
CA SER A 116 1.91 7.01 -21.23
C SER A 116 2.37 8.34 -20.63
N VAL A 117 3.64 8.69 -20.87
CA VAL A 117 4.20 10.00 -20.53
C VAL A 117 3.44 11.12 -21.22
N GLU A 118 3.11 10.97 -22.52
CA GLU A 118 2.36 11.96 -23.29
C GLU A 118 1.02 12.29 -22.64
N LYS A 119 0.28 11.26 -22.20
CA LYS A 119 -1.00 11.45 -21.51
C LYS A 119 -0.82 12.18 -20.18
N VAL A 120 0.20 11.83 -19.40
CA VAL A 120 0.52 12.53 -18.13
C VAL A 120 0.78 14.01 -18.37
N LEU A 121 1.57 14.36 -19.39
CA LEU A 121 1.87 15.75 -19.72
C LEU A 121 0.62 16.53 -20.14
N SER A 122 -0.30 15.90 -20.88
CA SER A 122 -1.57 16.53 -21.26
C SER A 122 -2.48 16.85 -20.07
N LEU A 123 -2.28 16.15 -18.94
CA LEU A 123 -3.05 16.35 -17.71
C LEU A 123 -2.49 17.47 -16.82
N ASN A 124 -1.39 18.13 -17.19
CA ASN A 124 -0.73 19.18 -16.42
C ASN A 124 -0.48 18.75 -14.96
N ALA A 125 0.04 17.55 -14.76
CA ALA A 125 0.38 17.04 -13.44
C ALA A 125 1.56 17.82 -12.84
N ASP A 126 1.55 18.01 -11.52
CA ASP A 126 2.67 18.59 -10.76
C ASP A 126 3.49 17.53 -10.03
N LEU A 127 2.88 16.36 -9.75
CA LEU A 127 3.51 15.25 -9.06
C LEU A 127 3.13 13.91 -9.67
N ALA A 128 4.11 13.03 -9.90
CA ALA A 128 3.89 11.62 -10.19
C ALA A 128 4.43 10.77 -9.03
N ILE A 129 3.58 9.95 -8.42
CA ILE A 129 3.92 9.06 -7.31
C ILE A 129 4.13 7.66 -7.86
N PHE A 130 5.36 7.14 -7.70
CA PHE A 130 5.74 5.80 -8.12
C PHE A 130 6.20 4.97 -6.93
N GLY A 131 6.16 3.65 -7.06
CA GLY A 131 6.87 2.74 -6.16
C GLY A 131 8.37 2.68 -6.50
N VAL A 132 9.23 2.45 -5.52
CA VAL A 132 10.65 2.12 -5.81
C VAL A 132 10.70 0.92 -6.76
N GLU A 133 9.86 -0.08 -6.49
CA GLU A 133 9.57 -1.21 -7.37
C GLU A 133 8.07 -1.49 -7.35
N GLY A 134 7.51 -1.94 -8.48
CA GLY A 134 6.07 -2.19 -8.53
C GLY A 134 5.58 -2.68 -9.89
N HIS A 135 4.27 -2.55 -10.10
CA HIS A 135 3.63 -2.85 -11.37
C HIS A 135 3.80 -1.70 -12.36
N GLY A 136 3.69 -0.46 -11.89
CA GLY A 136 3.93 0.76 -12.68
C GLY A 136 5.41 1.11 -12.81
N PRO A 137 5.71 2.34 -13.29
CA PRO A 137 7.07 2.84 -13.33
C PRO A 137 7.74 2.82 -11.95
N GLY A 138 8.99 2.41 -11.92
CA GLY A 138 9.82 2.36 -10.70
C GLY A 138 11.16 3.05 -10.89
N ALA A 139 12.00 3.01 -9.86
CA ALA A 139 13.29 3.73 -9.85
C ALA A 139 14.26 3.33 -10.99
N ARG A 140 14.05 2.15 -11.59
CA ARG A 140 14.87 1.68 -12.74
C ARG A 140 14.46 2.27 -14.09
N ASN A 141 13.29 2.91 -14.19
CA ASN A 141 12.79 3.51 -15.43
C ASN A 141 13.37 4.92 -15.65
N ALA A 142 14.70 5.07 -15.61
CA ALA A 142 15.40 6.35 -15.63
C ALA A 142 15.01 7.27 -16.79
N GLN A 143 14.83 6.72 -18.00
CA GLN A 143 14.44 7.51 -19.17
C GLN A 143 13.03 8.11 -19.02
N LEU A 144 12.08 7.36 -18.49
CA LEU A 144 10.70 7.83 -18.24
C LEU A 144 10.69 8.93 -17.19
N ILE A 145 11.45 8.73 -16.09
CA ILE A 145 11.60 9.72 -15.01
C ILE A 145 12.16 11.03 -15.55
N ASP A 146 13.25 10.96 -16.30
CA ASP A 146 13.90 12.11 -16.92
C ASP A 146 12.97 12.88 -17.88
N GLN A 147 12.14 12.18 -18.65
CA GLN A 147 11.12 12.80 -19.51
C GLN A 147 10.07 13.58 -18.72
N LEU A 148 9.57 13.01 -17.62
CA LEU A 148 8.58 13.67 -16.74
C LEU A 148 9.19 14.91 -16.07
N GLU A 149 10.40 14.79 -15.50
CA GLU A 149 11.06 15.88 -14.77
C GLU A 149 11.46 17.02 -15.68
N ARG A 150 11.95 16.75 -16.88
CA ARG A 150 12.22 17.80 -17.91
C ARG A 150 10.97 18.53 -18.35
N ALA A 151 9.83 17.89 -18.28
CA ALA A 151 8.54 18.51 -18.58
C ALA A 151 7.89 19.22 -17.38
N GLY A 152 8.59 19.29 -16.23
CA GLY A 152 8.12 19.98 -15.03
C GLY A 152 7.25 19.14 -14.10
N VAL A 153 7.10 17.83 -14.35
CA VAL A 153 6.39 16.91 -13.43
C VAL A 153 7.39 16.37 -12.41
N THR A 154 7.20 16.72 -11.14
CA THR A 154 8.04 16.16 -10.06
C THR A 154 7.76 14.67 -9.89
N VAL A 155 8.80 13.84 -9.76
CA VAL A 155 8.66 12.41 -9.48
C VAL A 155 9.02 12.11 -8.03
N LEU A 156 8.16 11.37 -7.34
CA LEU A 156 8.32 10.96 -5.94
C LEU A 156 8.22 9.44 -5.82
N PHE A 157 9.20 8.82 -5.15
CA PHE A 157 9.17 7.39 -4.88
C PHE A 157 8.73 7.10 -3.45
N ILE A 158 7.75 6.18 -3.32
CA ILE A 158 7.30 5.58 -2.06
C ILE A 158 7.56 4.07 -2.08
N ASP A 159 7.49 3.41 -0.92
CA ASP A 159 7.67 1.96 -0.85
C ASP A 159 6.79 1.33 0.22
N PHE A 160 5.97 0.35 -0.21
CA PHE A 160 5.21 -0.53 0.66
C PHE A 160 5.62 -1.99 0.47
N ARG A 161 6.68 -2.29 -0.33
CA ARG A 161 7.01 -3.62 -0.84
C ARG A 161 8.33 -4.18 -0.33
N ASN A 162 9.42 -3.40 -0.44
CA ASN A 162 10.77 -3.94 -0.22
C ASN A 162 11.07 -4.14 1.26
N ASP A 163 10.82 -3.11 2.08
CA ASP A 163 10.87 -3.17 3.54
C ASP A 163 9.58 -2.57 4.10
N PRO A 164 8.45 -3.28 3.97
CA PRO A 164 7.12 -2.69 4.19
C PRO A 164 6.93 -2.17 5.61
N LEU A 165 7.50 -2.79 6.65
CA LEU A 165 7.25 -2.35 8.03
C LEU A 165 7.98 -1.06 8.38
N VAL A 166 9.15 -0.83 7.81
CA VAL A 166 9.92 0.41 7.96
C VAL A 166 9.44 1.48 6.98
N ASN A 167 9.28 1.09 5.71
CA ASN A 167 9.04 2.02 4.63
C ASN A 167 7.59 2.49 4.55
N THR A 168 6.61 1.75 5.10
CA THR A 168 5.23 2.25 5.25
C THR A 168 5.19 3.53 6.07
N VAL A 169 5.88 3.55 7.22
CA VAL A 169 5.94 4.74 8.09
C VAL A 169 6.62 5.92 7.37
N LYS A 170 7.75 5.66 6.70
CA LYS A 170 8.47 6.70 5.93
C LYS A 170 7.62 7.22 4.78
N SER A 171 6.99 6.33 4.00
CA SER A 171 6.15 6.70 2.86
C SER A 171 4.93 7.52 3.27
N MET A 172 4.26 7.15 4.37
CA MET A 172 3.11 7.90 4.86
C MET A 172 3.49 9.30 5.36
N ARG A 173 4.61 9.45 6.08
CA ARG A 173 5.11 10.77 6.48
C ARG A 173 5.54 11.61 5.28
N LEU A 174 6.23 11.00 4.32
CA LEU A 174 6.64 11.65 3.08
C LEU A 174 5.43 12.19 2.31
N LEU A 175 4.42 11.34 2.08
CA LEU A 175 3.17 11.73 1.43
C LEU A 175 2.45 12.82 2.21
N GLY A 176 2.35 12.69 3.55
CA GLY A 176 1.77 13.73 4.40
C GLY A 176 2.44 15.07 4.23
N HIS A 177 3.77 15.10 4.11
CA HIS A 177 4.54 16.33 3.95
C HIS A 177 4.33 16.95 2.56
N VAL A 178 4.46 16.17 1.49
CA VAL A 178 4.35 16.69 0.11
C VAL A 178 2.92 17.07 -0.29
N LEU A 179 1.92 16.53 0.44
CA LEU A 179 0.50 16.83 0.22
C LEU A 179 -0.07 17.82 1.25
N GLY A 180 0.73 18.28 2.22
CA GLY A 180 0.27 19.17 3.28
C GLY A 180 -0.67 18.51 4.30
N GLN A 181 -0.58 17.17 4.47
CA GLN A 181 -1.44 16.36 5.32
C GLN A 181 -0.69 15.74 6.52
N ASN A 182 0.29 16.47 7.09
CA ASN A 182 1.16 15.97 8.15
C ASN A 182 0.38 15.41 9.35
N THR A 183 -0.64 16.13 9.84
CA THR A 183 -1.43 15.71 11.01
C THR A 183 -2.10 14.35 10.80
N ARG A 184 -2.63 14.10 9.59
CA ARG A 184 -3.26 12.81 9.25
C ARG A 184 -2.21 11.71 9.13
N ALA A 185 -1.08 12.00 8.50
CA ALA A 185 0.04 11.07 8.38
C ALA A 185 0.58 10.66 9.76
N ASP A 186 0.79 11.63 10.67
CA ASP A 186 1.29 11.35 12.01
C ASP A 186 0.30 10.53 12.84
N ALA A 187 -1.00 10.85 12.78
CA ALA A 187 -2.04 10.07 13.47
C ALA A 187 -2.10 8.61 12.97
N PHE A 188 -1.91 8.38 11.66
CA PHE A 188 -1.82 7.04 11.11
C PHE A 188 -0.55 6.32 11.58
N VAL A 189 0.61 6.99 11.50
CA VAL A 189 1.90 6.41 11.88
C VAL A 189 1.93 6.05 13.36
N GLU A 190 1.38 6.89 14.23
CA GLU A 190 1.25 6.60 15.66
C GLU A 190 0.44 5.32 15.89
N TYR A 191 -0.72 5.22 15.24
CA TYR A 191 -1.54 4.02 15.33
C TYR A 191 -0.81 2.78 14.78
N TYR A 192 -0.19 2.90 13.60
CA TYR A 192 0.55 1.82 12.97
C TYR A 192 1.67 1.28 13.88
N GLN A 193 2.48 2.17 14.44
CA GLN A 193 3.57 1.79 15.32
C GLN A 193 3.08 1.16 16.64
N ALA A 194 2.00 1.69 17.23
CA ALA A 194 1.39 1.08 18.38
C ALA A 194 0.90 -0.35 18.12
N GLN A 195 0.34 -0.61 16.92
CA GLN A 195 -0.06 -1.96 16.53
C GLN A 195 1.12 -2.88 16.23
N LEU A 196 2.20 -2.37 15.64
CA LEU A 196 3.44 -3.13 15.41
C LEU A 196 4.11 -3.52 16.74
N ASP A 197 4.15 -2.64 17.70
CA ASP A 197 4.67 -2.90 19.05
C ASP A 197 3.95 -4.07 19.77
N ARG A 198 2.66 -4.27 19.48
CA ARG A 198 1.90 -5.42 20.00
C ARG A 198 2.36 -6.76 19.42
N VAL A 199 3.09 -6.75 18.33
CA VAL A 199 3.72 -7.93 17.75
C VAL A 199 5.18 -8.06 18.19
N VAL A 200 5.97 -7.02 17.94
CA VAL A 200 7.43 -7.09 18.10
C VAL A 200 7.85 -7.31 19.56
N LYS A 201 7.21 -6.64 20.52
CA LYS A 201 7.59 -6.75 21.93
C LYS A 201 7.29 -8.14 22.53
N PRO A 202 6.07 -8.72 22.38
CA PRO A 202 5.82 -10.07 22.88
C PRO A 202 6.65 -11.13 22.18
N LEU A 203 6.87 -10.96 20.84
CA LEU A 203 7.69 -11.88 20.07
C LEU A 203 9.14 -11.92 20.56
N ALA A 204 9.76 -10.77 20.79
CA ALA A 204 11.12 -10.68 21.33
C ALA A 204 11.27 -11.42 22.68
N ILE A 205 10.27 -11.31 23.55
CA ILE A 205 10.23 -12.02 24.83
C ILE A 205 10.09 -13.53 24.62
N ALA A 206 9.21 -13.96 23.71
CA ALA A 206 9.00 -15.38 23.39
C ALA A 206 10.24 -16.02 22.78
N MET A 207 10.87 -15.34 21.82
CA MET A 207 12.10 -15.80 21.16
C MET A 207 13.29 -15.89 22.12
N ALA A 208 13.42 -14.97 23.07
CA ALA A 208 14.44 -15.04 24.10
C ALA A 208 14.29 -16.27 25.02
N LYS A 209 13.06 -16.72 25.24
CA LYS A 209 12.76 -17.94 26.04
C LYS A 209 12.93 -19.23 25.25
N HIS A 210 12.65 -19.21 23.95
CA HIS A 210 12.63 -20.38 23.08
C HIS A 210 13.34 -20.10 21.73
N PRO A 211 14.65 -19.92 21.71
CA PRO A 211 15.41 -19.44 20.54
C PRO A 211 15.42 -20.40 19.34
N GLN A 212 15.01 -21.66 19.52
CA GLN A 212 15.01 -22.70 18.49
C GLN A 212 13.65 -22.85 17.76
N HIS A 213 12.64 -22.07 18.13
CA HIS A 213 11.28 -22.28 17.63
C HIS A 213 10.92 -21.26 16.55
N SER A 214 11.33 -21.51 15.31
CA SER A 214 10.93 -20.76 14.11
C SER A 214 10.20 -21.70 13.17
N PRO A 215 8.86 -21.60 13.03
CA PRO A 215 8.12 -22.48 12.13
C PRO A 215 8.58 -22.32 10.67
N ALA A 216 8.71 -23.45 9.97
CA ALA A 216 8.95 -23.48 8.53
C ALA A 216 7.66 -23.17 7.78
N VAL A 217 7.66 -22.12 6.95
CA VAL A 217 6.46 -21.61 6.28
C VAL A 217 6.65 -21.62 4.77
N PHE A 218 5.65 -22.11 4.05
CA PHE A 218 5.54 -21.88 2.62
C PHE A 218 4.50 -20.80 2.34
N LEU A 219 4.92 -19.72 1.70
CA LEU A 219 4.09 -18.61 1.28
C LEU A 219 3.75 -18.74 -0.21
N HIS A 220 2.58 -19.28 -0.52
CA HIS A 220 2.11 -19.53 -1.88
C HIS A 220 1.37 -18.32 -2.44
N SER A 221 1.90 -17.71 -3.48
CA SER A 221 1.41 -16.46 -4.05
C SER A 221 0.26 -16.70 -5.04
N ARG A 222 -0.83 -15.95 -4.93
CA ARG A 222 -1.94 -15.85 -5.90
C ARG A 222 -2.46 -17.21 -6.37
N VAL A 223 -2.81 -18.06 -5.41
CA VAL A 223 -3.18 -19.46 -5.67
C VAL A 223 -4.33 -19.59 -6.67
N GLY A 224 -4.10 -20.37 -7.71
CA GLY A 224 -5.04 -20.67 -8.77
C GLY A 224 -5.10 -19.65 -9.91
N LEU A 225 -4.34 -18.54 -9.82
CA LEU A 225 -4.27 -17.52 -10.89
C LEU A 225 -3.07 -17.72 -11.84
N GLN A 226 -2.24 -18.72 -11.57
CA GLN A 226 -1.11 -19.11 -12.41
C GLN A 226 -1.25 -20.60 -12.75
N ASP A 227 -0.90 -20.96 -13.99
CA ASP A 227 -0.99 -22.34 -14.48
C ASP A 227 0.01 -23.30 -13.79
N LEU A 228 1.08 -22.74 -13.21
CA LEU A 228 2.13 -23.50 -12.57
C LEU A 228 2.12 -23.33 -11.06
N CYS A 229 2.06 -24.42 -10.32
CA CYS A 229 2.48 -24.44 -8.93
C CYS A 229 4.01 -24.32 -8.88
N CYS A 230 4.62 -23.59 -7.97
CA CYS A 230 4.04 -22.87 -6.89
C CYS A 230 4.70 -21.49 -6.84
N GLU A 231 4.00 -20.46 -7.29
CA GLU A 231 4.52 -19.10 -7.19
C GLU A 231 4.66 -18.70 -5.71
N THR A 232 5.75 -18.02 -5.37
CA THR A 232 6.05 -17.65 -3.98
C THR A 232 6.73 -16.28 -3.89
N MET A 233 6.57 -15.64 -2.74
CA MET A 233 7.33 -14.46 -2.34
C MET A 233 8.49 -14.92 -1.46
N ALA A 234 9.72 -14.74 -1.94
CA ALA A 234 10.92 -15.20 -1.24
C ALA A 234 11.54 -14.11 -0.35
N ARG A 235 11.45 -12.85 -0.76
CA ARG A 235 11.98 -11.67 -0.04
C ARG A 235 11.09 -10.46 -0.28
N GLY A 236 11.11 -9.49 0.67
CA GLY A 236 10.23 -8.32 0.59
C GLY A 236 8.74 -8.71 0.67
N MET A 237 7.84 -7.79 0.33
CA MET A 237 6.40 -8.05 0.29
C MET A 237 5.91 -8.78 1.56
N MET A 238 5.09 -9.81 1.44
CA MET A 238 4.65 -10.61 2.61
C MET A 238 5.74 -11.50 3.19
N ALA A 239 6.80 -11.81 2.44
CA ALA A 239 7.95 -12.51 3.01
C ALA A 239 8.65 -11.68 4.09
N ALA A 240 8.66 -10.34 3.94
CA ALA A 240 9.15 -9.45 5.01
C ALA A 240 8.25 -9.49 6.26
N PHE A 241 6.92 -9.65 6.12
CA PHE A 241 6.04 -9.85 7.28
C PHE A 241 6.41 -11.12 8.01
N LEU A 242 6.64 -12.22 7.26
CA LEU A 242 7.05 -13.50 7.81
C LEU A 242 8.38 -13.41 8.54
N ASP A 243 9.40 -12.78 7.93
CA ASP A 243 10.70 -12.55 8.56
C ASP A 243 10.56 -11.76 9.90
N ASN A 244 9.73 -10.71 9.91
CA ASN A 244 9.53 -9.88 11.09
C ASN A 244 8.77 -10.57 12.23
N VAL A 245 7.97 -11.60 11.92
CA VAL A 245 7.33 -12.43 12.96
C VAL A 245 8.13 -13.68 13.28
N GLY A 246 9.36 -13.82 12.78
CA GLY A 246 10.25 -14.94 13.11
C GLY A 246 9.89 -16.27 12.45
N GLY A 247 9.16 -16.28 11.34
CA GLY A 247 8.92 -17.46 10.53
C GLY A 247 10.05 -17.73 9.56
N GLN A 248 10.33 -19.00 9.28
CA GLN A 248 11.32 -19.44 8.33
C GLN A 248 10.67 -19.67 6.95
N ASN A 249 10.87 -18.75 6.01
CA ASN A 249 10.39 -18.94 4.64
C ASN A 249 11.24 -19.97 3.89
N ILE A 250 10.68 -21.15 3.58
CA ILE A 250 11.40 -22.24 2.90
C ILE A 250 11.84 -21.89 1.47
N ALA A 251 11.23 -20.88 0.85
CA ALA A 251 11.55 -20.41 -0.49
C ALA A 251 12.76 -19.45 -0.52
N LYS A 252 13.14 -18.86 0.62
CA LYS A 252 14.09 -17.74 0.71
C LYS A 252 15.44 -18.01 0.06
N GLU A 253 15.99 -19.24 0.24
CA GLU A 253 17.30 -19.65 -0.29
C GLU A 253 17.19 -20.42 -1.63
N ARG A 254 15.96 -20.66 -2.11
CA ARG A 254 15.69 -21.45 -3.32
C ARG A 254 15.26 -20.59 -4.51
N VAL A 255 14.68 -19.43 -4.24
CA VAL A 255 14.18 -18.51 -5.28
C VAL A 255 15.09 -17.30 -5.32
N PRO A 256 15.74 -17.02 -6.44
CA PRO A 256 16.50 -15.78 -6.61
C PRO A 256 15.55 -14.57 -6.71
N GLY A 257 15.90 -13.47 -6.05
CA GLY A 257 15.08 -12.24 -6.07
C GLY A 257 13.92 -12.25 -5.08
N SER A 258 12.93 -11.40 -5.32
CA SER A 258 11.81 -11.16 -4.41
C SER A 258 10.69 -12.19 -4.56
N ALA A 259 10.46 -12.71 -5.77
CA ALA A 259 9.43 -13.70 -6.08
C ALA A 259 9.88 -14.64 -7.20
N GLY A 260 9.26 -15.80 -7.28
CA GLY A 260 9.53 -16.79 -8.31
C GLY A 260 8.70 -18.06 -8.11
N ILE A 261 9.08 -19.13 -8.80
CA ILE A 261 8.39 -20.41 -8.73
C ILE A 261 9.25 -21.41 -7.92
N LEU A 262 8.66 -21.97 -6.88
CA LEU A 262 9.24 -23.08 -6.13
C LEU A 262 8.80 -24.41 -6.76
N ASN A 263 9.73 -25.35 -6.90
CA ASN A 263 9.41 -26.67 -7.45
C ASN A 263 8.45 -27.42 -6.50
N LEU A 264 7.39 -28.01 -7.06
CA LEU A 264 6.38 -28.75 -6.28
C LEU A 264 6.96 -29.97 -5.58
N GLU A 265 7.88 -30.73 -6.22
CA GLU A 265 8.52 -31.89 -5.61
C GLU A 265 9.34 -31.50 -4.38
N TYR A 266 10.06 -30.36 -4.46
CA TYR A 266 10.77 -29.80 -3.32
C TYR A 266 9.80 -29.48 -2.17
N LEU A 267 8.68 -28.80 -2.47
CA LEU A 267 7.66 -28.46 -1.47
C LEU A 267 7.09 -29.72 -0.80
N LEU A 268 6.78 -30.75 -1.59
CA LEU A 268 6.25 -32.02 -1.08
C LEU A 268 7.27 -32.83 -0.27
N THR A 269 8.56 -32.59 -0.49
CA THR A 269 9.66 -33.24 0.28
C THR A 269 9.93 -32.46 1.56
N GLU A 270 9.97 -31.14 1.52
CA GLU A 270 10.31 -30.26 2.64
C GLU A 270 9.24 -30.24 3.74
N GLN A 271 7.96 -30.40 3.35
CA GLN A 271 6.84 -30.48 4.27
C GLN A 271 6.82 -29.33 5.32
N PRO A 272 6.55 -28.10 4.94
CA PRO A 272 6.53 -26.97 5.86
C PRO A 272 5.54 -27.18 7.01
N ASP A 273 5.79 -26.58 8.17
CA ASP A 273 4.92 -26.60 9.34
C ASP A 273 3.61 -25.85 9.09
N ILE A 274 3.70 -24.78 8.29
CA ILE A 274 2.59 -23.86 8.00
C ILE A 274 2.53 -23.58 6.49
N TYR A 275 1.31 -23.66 5.93
CA TYR A 275 1.00 -23.25 4.56
C TYR A 275 0.18 -21.96 4.58
N ILE A 276 0.67 -20.93 3.91
CA ILE A 276 -0.06 -19.64 3.75
C ILE A 276 -0.25 -19.38 2.25
N ALA A 277 -1.51 -19.36 1.81
CA ALA A 277 -1.90 -18.93 0.47
C ALA A 277 -2.15 -17.43 0.45
N THR A 278 -1.76 -16.73 -0.62
CA THR A 278 -2.29 -15.40 -0.87
C THR A 278 -3.33 -15.45 -1.99
N ALA A 279 -4.35 -14.63 -1.88
CA ALA A 279 -5.50 -14.65 -2.77
C ALA A 279 -5.92 -13.25 -3.19
N ILE A 280 -6.31 -13.12 -4.45
CA ILE A 280 -6.96 -11.94 -5.02
C ILE A 280 -8.24 -12.39 -5.73
N GLY A 281 -9.20 -11.51 -5.84
CA GLY A 281 -10.43 -11.76 -6.56
C GLY A 281 -11.66 -11.32 -5.78
N ALA A 282 -12.73 -11.08 -6.49
CA ALA A 282 -14.03 -10.76 -5.94
C ALA A 282 -14.96 -11.99 -6.03
N ALA A 283 -15.99 -12.03 -5.22
CA ALA A 283 -17.01 -13.09 -5.24
C ALA A 283 -17.63 -13.30 -6.63
N GLN A 284 -17.75 -12.25 -7.41
CA GLN A 284 -18.27 -12.29 -8.80
C GLN A 284 -17.46 -13.20 -9.73
N ASN A 285 -16.17 -13.42 -9.43
CA ASN A 285 -15.33 -14.31 -10.23
C ASN A 285 -15.62 -15.80 -9.99
N LEU A 286 -16.36 -16.15 -8.94
CA LEU A 286 -16.76 -17.54 -8.67
C LEU A 286 -17.80 -18.08 -9.66
N GLU A 287 -18.58 -17.17 -10.27
CA GLU A 287 -19.64 -17.52 -11.23
C GLU A 287 -19.13 -17.55 -12.68
N ALA A 288 -18.05 -16.84 -12.98
CA ALA A 288 -17.47 -16.74 -14.29
C ALA A 288 -16.61 -17.98 -14.61
N ASP A 289 -17.16 -18.93 -15.35
CA ASP A 289 -16.43 -20.04 -16.00
C ASP A 289 -15.70 -21.03 -15.07
N ALA A 290 -16.40 -21.55 -14.07
CA ALA A 290 -15.87 -22.57 -13.15
C ALA A 290 -15.38 -23.86 -13.88
N ALA A 291 -15.71 -24.06 -15.14
CA ALA A 291 -15.36 -25.27 -15.89
C ALA A 291 -13.96 -25.24 -16.51
N ASN A 292 -13.34 -24.09 -16.72
CA ASN A 292 -12.10 -23.95 -17.50
C ASN A 292 -10.98 -23.17 -16.79
N GLN A 293 -11.19 -22.67 -15.57
CA GLN A 293 -10.13 -21.99 -14.83
C GLN A 293 -9.60 -22.86 -13.68
N PRO A 294 -8.27 -22.81 -13.38
CA PRO A 294 -7.75 -23.47 -12.20
C PRO A 294 -8.48 -22.96 -10.95
N PRO A 295 -8.66 -23.81 -9.94
CA PRO A 295 -9.35 -23.42 -8.70
C PRO A 295 -8.58 -22.34 -7.98
N TYR A 296 -9.05 -21.11 -8.04
CA TYR A 296 -8.41 -19.98 -7.35
C TYR A 296 -9.14 -19.63 -6.05
N ILE A 297 -8.36 -19.08 -5.11
CA ILE A 297 -8.88 -18.64 -3.82
C ILE A 297 -9.34 -17.19 -3.96
N VAL A 298 -10.50 -16.85 -3.41
CA VAL A 298 -11.02 -15.48 -3.40
C VAL A 298 -10.99 -14.90 -2.00
N LEU A 299 -10.41 -13.71 -1.86
CA LEU A 299 -10.38 -12.90 -0.64
C LEU A 299 -10.39 -11.40 -0.99
N GLY A 300 -10.87 -10.58 -0.08
CA GLY A 300 -10.89 -9.13 -0.20
C GLY A 300 -12.29 -8.53 -0.09
N ALA A 301 -12.44 -7.33 -0.58
CA ALA A 301 -13.66 -6.57 -0.52
C ALA A 301 -14.84 -7.29 -1.22
N GLY A 302 -15.98 -7.33 -0.57
CA GLY A 302 -17.20 -7.95 -1.09
C GLY A 302 -17.25 -9.47 -1.05
N VAL A 303 -16.17 -10.15 -0.66
CA VAL A 303 -16.14 -11.62 -0.57
C VAL A 303 -16.75 -12.10 0.75
N SER A 304 -17.76 -12.95 0.70
CA SER A 304 -18.34 -13.56 1.91
C SER A 304 -17.37 -14.56 2.54
N ARG A 305 -17.52 -14.80 3.86
CA ARG A 305 -16.71 -15.83 4.55
C ARG A 305 -16.96 -17.23 3.98
N SER A 306 -18.19 -17.52 3.59
CA SER A 306 -18.54 -18.81 2.96
C SER A 306 -17.86 -19.01 1.62
N ASP A 307 -17.84 -17.99 0.76
CA ASP A 307 -17.18 -18.08 -0.55
C ASP A 307 -15.66 -18.19 -0.42
N ALA A 308 -15.07 -17.43 0.50
CA ALA A 308 -13.65 -17.53 0.83
C ALA A 308 -13.27 -18.95 1.28
N GLN A 309 -14.04 -19.54 2.20
CA GLN A 309 -13.84 -20.90 2.69
C GLN A 309 -14.02 -21.93 1.58
N ALA A 310 -15.11 -21.86 0.80
CA ALA A 310 -15.40 -22.80 -0.27
C ALA A 310 -14.33 -22.77 -1.36
N SER A 311 -13.87 -21.57 -1.77
CA SER A 311 -12.79 -21.41 -2.75
C SER A 311 -11.48 -21.99 -2.25
N PHE A 312 -11.14 -21.76 -0.99
CA PHE A 312 -9.91 -22.30 -0.41
C PHE A 312 -9.94 -23.84 -0.32
N GLN A 313 -11.04 -24.41 0.15
CA GLN A 313 -11.24 -25.88 0.20
C GLN A 313 -11.10 -26.51 -1.18
N ARG A 314 -11.74 -25.92 -2.21
CA ARG A 314 -11.64 -26.37 -3.59
C ARG A 314 -10.22 -26.33 -4.11
N ALA A 315 -9.50 -25.20 -3.93
CA ALA A 315 -8.13 -25.03 -4.38
C ALA A 315 -7.18 -26.09 -3.77
N ILE A 316 -7.36 -26.41 -2.51
CA ILE A 316 -6.56 -27.46 -1.83
C ILE A 316 -6.94 -28.86 -2.31
N LYS A 317 -8.24 -29.15 -2.48
CA LYS A 317 -8.73 -30.49 -2.89
C LYS A 317 -8.31 -30.84 -4.31
N GLU A 318 -8.30 -29.86 -5.21
CA GLU A 318 -8.00 -30.06 -6.63
C GLU A 318 -6.51 -29.94 -6.95
N SER A 319 -5.66 -29.78 -5.94
CA SER A 319 -4.20 -29.68 -6.07
C SER A 319 -3.46 -30.75 -5.24
N ALA A 320 -2.19 -30.96 -5.58
CA ALA A 320 -1.32 -31.85 -4.80
C ALA A 320 -1.02 -31.31 -3.38
N LEU A 321 -1.39 -30.07 -3.09
CA LEU A 321 -1.17 -29.41 -1.81
C LEU A 321 -1.92 -30.05 -0.64
N GLY A 322 -3.01 -30.79 -0.90
CA GLY A 322 -3.72 -31.58 0.11
C GLY A 322 -2.85 -32.64 0.80
N SER A 323 -1.72 -33.05 0.18
CA SER A 323 -0.76 -33.99 0.75
C SER A 323 0.22 -33.36 1.76
N LEU A 324 0.28 -32.03 1.85
CA LEU A 324 1.13 -31.33 2.83
C LEU A 324 0.68 -31.63 4.26
N THR A 325 1.65 -31.88 5.12
CA THR A 325 1.42 -32.11 6.55
C THR A 325 0.76 -30.91 7.22
N ALA A 326 1.15 -29.69 6.86
CA ALA A 326 0.51 -28.45 7.30
C ALA A 326 -0.99 -28.44 6.99
N VAL A 327 -1.39 -28.84 5.78
CA VAL A 327 -2.81 -28.90 5.36
C VAL A 327 -3.57 -29.95 6.17
N ARG A 328 -3.00 -31.16 6.31
CA ARG A 328 -3.65 -32.24 7.05
C ARG A 328 -3.82 -31.95 8.54
N ASN A 329 -2.90 -31.17 9.11
CA ASN A 329 -2.89 -30.81 10.53
C ASN A 329 -3.72 -29.53 10.82
N GLY A 330 -4.30 -28.88 9.79
CA GLY A 330 -5.08 -27.66 9.96
C GLY A 330 -4.25 -26.38 10.09
N HIS A 331 -2.97 -26.43 9.72
CA HIS A 331 -2.08 -25.25 9.69
C HIS A 331 -2.01 -24.66 8.28
N ALA A 332 -3.16 -24.55 7.62
CA ALA A 332 -3.29 -23.98 6.29
C ALA A 332 -4.21 -22.76 6.33
N TYR A 333 -3.72 -21.68 5.78
CA TYR A 333 -4.30 -20.34 5.87
C TYR A 333 -4.33 -19.67 4.51
N ALA A 334 -5.26 -18.74 4.30
CA ALA A 334 -5.27 -17.86 3.14
C ALA A 334 -5.47 -16.41 3.57
N ILE A 335 -4.78 -15.49 2.90
CA ILE A 335 -4.79 -14.05 3.20
C ILE A 335 -4.89 -13.22 1.92
N TRP A 336 -5.58 -12.08 2.00
CA TRP A 336 -5.71 -11.14 0.90
C TRP A 336 -4.33 -10.64 0.44
N HIS A 337 -4.05 -10.82 -0.85
CA HIS A 337 -2.74 -10.59 -1.45
C HIS A 337 -2.26 -9.14 -1.32
N HIS A 338 -3.16 -8.17 -1.48
CA HIS A 338 -2.75 -6.77 -1.60
C HIS A 338 -2.33 -6.10 -0.30
N PHE A 339 -2.42 -6.77 0.85
CA PHE A 339 -1.78 -6.24 2.07
C PHE A 339 -0.31 -5.86 1.87
N TYR A 340 0.41 -6.60 1.00
CA TYR A 340 1.83 -6.35 0.78
C TYR A 340 2.17 -4.98 0.18
N ASN A 341 1.22 -4.33 -0.50
CA ASN A 341 1.44 -3.06 -1.20
C ASN A 341 0.45 -1.98 -0.75
N THR A 342 0.03 -2.03 0.49
CA THR A 342 -0.85 -1.02 1.09
C THR A 342 -0.39 -0.67 2.51
N PRO A 343 -0.71 0.54 3.02
CA PRO A 343 -0.44 0.89 4.41
C PRO A 343 -1.23 0.07 5.44
N LEU A 344 -2.18 -0.76 4.99
CA LEU A 344 -3.00 -1.63 5.87
C LEU A 344 -2.26 -2.90 6.31
N ASN A 345 -1.01 -3.09 5.88
CA ASN A 345 -0.21 -4.30 6.05
C ASN A 345 0.01 -4.72 7.51
N ILE A 346 -0.11 -3.81 8.47
CA ILE A 346 0.04 -4.14 9.90
C ILE A 346 -1.00 -5.17 10.38
N ALA A 347 -2.20 -5.20 9.79
CA ALA A 347 -3.21 -6.23 10.08
C ALA A 347 -2.70 -7.62 9.65
N ALA A 348 -2.08 -7.72 8.47
CA ALA A 348 -1.48 -8.96 7.98
C ALA A 348 -0.32 -9.45 8.84
N VAL A 349 0.53 -8.55 9.32
CA VAL A 349 1.62 -8.87 10.27
C VAL A 349 1.07 -9.48 11.55
N GLN A 350 -0.01 -8.92 12.09
CA GLN A 350 -0.68 -9.46 13.27
C GLN A 350 -1.33 -10.82 13.01
N VAL A 351 -1.92 -11.00 11.82
CA VAL A 351 -2.46 -12.30 11.37
C VAL A 351 -1.35 -13.36 11.33
N PHE A 352 -0.21 -13.06 10.71
CA PHE A 352 0.95 -13.96 10.65
C PHE A 352 1.47 -14.30 12.04
N ALA A 353 1.63 -13.30 12.91
CA ALA A 353 2.06 -13.51 14.29
C ALA A 353 1.15 -14.50 15.03
N LYS A 354 -0.18 -14.35 14.86
CA LYS A 354 -1.18 -15.21 15.49
C LYS A 354 -1.17 -16.63 14.92
N TRP A 355 -0.95 -16.78 13.61
CA TRP A 355 -0.87 -18.11 12.99
C TRP A 355 0.40 -18.87 13.36
N LEU A 356 1.53 -18.17 13.48
CA LEU A 356 2.81 -18.80 13.82
C LEU A 356 2.91 -19.09 15.32
N TYR A 357 2.38 -18.22 16.16
CA TYR A 357 2.52 -18.29 17.62
C TYR A 357 1.18 -18.05 18.33
N PRO A 358 0.18 -18.93 18.13
CA PRO A 358 -1.20 -18.72 18.61
C PRO A 358 -1.30 -18.52 20.13
N GLN A 359 -0.42 -19.17 20.92
CA GLN A 359 -0.41 -19.03 22.37
C GLN A 359 0.17 -17.67 22.80
N THR A 360 1.25 -17.20 22.17
CA THR A 360 1.87 -15.90 22.46
C THR A 360 0.93 -14.75 22.13
N PHE A 361 0.14 -14.90 21.07
CA PHE A 361 -0.75 -13.88 20.54
C PHE A 361 -2.24 -14.21 20.72
N ALA A 362 -2.59 -14.95 21.79
CA ALA A 362 -3.99 -15.34 22.06
C ALA A 362 -4.91 -14.11 22.14
N ASP A 363 -4.47 -13.05 22.83
CA ASP A 363 -5.23 -11.81 23.03
C ASP A 363 -5.10 -10.79 21.89
N LEU A 364 -4.34 -11.11 20.83
CA LEU A 364 -4.21 -10.24 19.67
C LEU A 364 -5.43 -10.41 18.76
N ASP A 365 -6.08 -9.31 18.41
CA ASP A 365 -7.21 -9.29 17.49
C ASP A 365 -6.86 -8.49 16.22
N PRO A 366 -6.39 -9.16 15.16
CA PRO A 366 -6.11 -8.52 13.88
C PRO A 366 -7.35 -7.95 13.19
N HIS A 367 -8.55 -8.52 13.44
CA HIS A 367 -9.79 -8.02 12.86
C HIS A 367 -10.14 -6.65 13.44
N ALA A 368 -10.06 -6.50 14.75
CA ALA A 368 -10.27 -5.21 15.41
C ALA A 368 -9.24 -4.15 14.94
N THR A 369 -8.00 -4.59 14.63
CA THR A 369 -6.99 -3.70 14.05
C THR A 369 -7.39 -3.24 12.65
N LEU A 370 -7.81 -4.15 11.77
CA LEU A 370 -8.25 -3.82 10.42
C LEU A 370 -9.53 -2.96 10.45
N GLU A 371 -10.47 -3.29 11.30
CA GLU A 371 -11.70 -2.51 11.51
C GLU A 371 -11.38 -1.07 11.91
N THR A 372 -10.47 -0.88 12.87
CA THR A 372 -10.03 0.45 13.30
C THR A 372 -9.34 1.22 12.16
N LEU A 373 -8.51 0.53 11.34
CA LEU A 373 -7.89 1.14 10.16
C LEU A 373 -8.93 1.66 9.18
N TYR A 374 -9.97 0.88 8.91
CA TYR A 374 -11.06 1.31 8.04
C TYR A 374 -11.89 2.44 8.67
N GLN A 375 -12.31 2.32 9.91
CA GLN A 375 -13.13 3.33 10.58
C GLN A 375 -12.44 4.69 10.74
N ARG A 376 -11.14 4.70 11.00
CA ARG A 376 -10.40 5.93 11.26
C ARG A 376 -9.75 6.54 10.02
N PHE A 377 -9.40 5.72 9.05
CA PHE A 377 -8.46 6.12 8.01
C PHE A 377 -8.91 5.79 6.58
N GLN A 378 -9.98 5.00 6.38
CA GLN A 378 -10.48 4.72 5.05
C GLN A 378 -11.85 5.35 4.83
N PRO A 379 -12.15 5.83 3.60
CA PRO A 379 -13.45 6.45 3.29
C PRO A 379 -14.57 5.44 3.04
N VAL A 380 -14.20 4.19 2.80
CA VAL A 380 -15.13 3.08 2.54
C VAL A 380 -15.22 2.16 3.77
N PRO A 381 -16.35 1.51 4.03
CA PRO A 381 -16.46 0.58 5.16
C PRO A 381 -15.63 -0.68 4.94
N LEU A 382 -15.16 -1.29 6.03
CA LEU A 382 -14.64 -2.65 5.96
C LEU A 382 -15.77 -3.59 5.54
N ASN A 383 -15.61 -4.23 4.39
CA ASN A 383 -16.59 -5.17 3.84
C ASN A 383 -15.84 -6.31 3.15
N GLY A 384 -16.18 -7.54 3.52
CA GLY A 384 -15.58 -8.73 2.94
C GLY A 384 -14.68 -9.51 3.89
N THR A 385 -14.03 -10.52 3.34
CA THR A 385 -13.17 -11.46 4.07
C THR A 385 -11.73 -11.31 3.57
N TYR A 386 -10.83 -10.97 4.47
CA TYR A 386 -9.43 -10.68 4.12
C TYR A 386 -8.45 -11.80 4.51
N TRP A 387 -8.89 -12.76 5.31
CA TRP A 387 -8.17 -14.00 5.63
C TRP A 387 -9.11 -15.06 6.14
N VAL A 388 -8.73 -16.32 5.94
CA VAL A 388 -9.42 -17.51 6.44
C VAL A 388 -8.42 -18.61 6.81
N GLU A 389 -8.87 -19.51 7.69
CA GLU A 389 -8.20 -20.77 8.01
C GLU A 389 -8.91 -21.89 7.25
N LEU A 390 -8.17 -22.91 6.81
CA LEU A 390 -8.79 -24.07 6.14
C LEU A 390 -9.60 -24.87 7.14
N ASP A 391 -10.90 -25.04 6.88
CA ASP A 391 -11.74 -25.92 7.69
C ASP A 391 -11.50 -27.39 7.32
N THR A 392 -10.73 -28.09 8.16
CA THR A 392 -10.43 -29.53 7.97
C THR A 392 -11.56 -30.45 8.41
N LYS A 393 -12.62 -29.94 9.06
CA LYS A 393 -13.76 -30.74 9.53
C LYS A 393 -14.82 -30.94 8.44
N ALA A 394 -14.98 -30.02 7.54
CA ALA A 394 -15.96 -30.08 6.45
C ALA A 394 -15.67 -31.17 5.40
N GLY A 395 -14.48 -31.74 5.35
CA GLY A 395 -14.09 -32.82 4.41
C GLY A 395 -14.16 -34.23 4.98
N ARG A 396 -14.67 -34.43 6.22
CA ARG A 396 -14.79 -35.75 6.89
C ARG A 396 -16.22 -36.26 6.98
N SER A 397 -17.15 -35.62 6.28
CA SER A 397 -18.59 -36.10 6.21
C SER A 397 -18.83 -36.89 4.93
#